data_95786cf781022028172e33e5f6f7b93d
#
_entry.id   95786cf781022028172e33e5f6f7b93d
#
_cell.length_a   1.000
_cell.length_b   1.000
_cell.length_c   1.000
_cell.angle_alpha   90.00
_cell.angle_beta   90.00
_cell.angle_gamma   90.00
#
_symmetry.space_group_name_H-M   'P 1'
#
loop_
_entity.id
_entity.type
_entity.pdbx_description
1 polymer ?
#
loop_
_entity_poly.entity_id
_entity_poly.type
_entity_poly.pdbx_seq_one_letter_code
_entity_poly.pdbx_strand_id
1 'polypeptide(L)'
;LGGVAPGLIIGVLLMAMNAWMAKIHDYPVEEVVPLRQIPRITLRAVPALLMPVILLVGIYGGVTTPTEAAALAALYALLVSAVLYRSVSLRAAWATVRQSARSTAAVGFLIAGALAFNYVVTVEQIPNVIRDTLGVTDLSRYGFLILVNVVLLALGCLLEANAILLVIVPIFLPTAVSLGIDPVHFGVLV
;
A
#
# COMPACT_ATOMS: atom_id res chain seq x y z
N LEU A 1 -2.02 12.82 4.99
CA LEU A 1 -2.40 12.71 6.43
C LEU A 1 -3.73 11.96 6.64
N GLY A 2 -4.67 11.99 5.66
CA GLY A 2 -5.99 11.35 5.77
C GLY A 2 -5.95 9.83 6.05
N GLY A 3 -4.91 9.11 5.58
CA GLY A 3 -4.74 7.67 5.81
C GLY A 3 -4.16 7.28 7.17
N VAL A 4 -3.66 8.25 7.98
CA VAL A 4 -2.99 7.94 9.26
C VAL A 4 -3.98 7.37 10.28
N ALA A 5 -5.15 8.00 10.43
CA ALA A 5 -6.16 7.55 11.38
C ALA A 5 -6.73 6.16 11.02
N PRO A 6 -7.17 5.89 9.77
CA PRO A 6 -7.56 4.55 9.33
C PRO A 6 -6.44 3.52 9.51
N GLY A 7 -5.20 3.87 9.18
CA GLY A 7 -4.05 2.99 9.33
C GLY A 7 -3.78 2.58 10.79
N LEU A 8 -3.90 3.52 11.72
CA LEU A 8 -3.79 3.22 13.15
C LEU A 8 -4.91 2.31 13.64
N ILE A 9 -6.16 2.54 13.21
CA ILE A 9 -7.31 1.71 13.57
C ILE A 9 -7.10 0.27 13.07
N ILE A 10 -6.69 0.11 11.80
CA ILE A 10 -6.40 -1.21 11.22
C ILE A 10 -5.25 -1.88 11.98
N GLY A 11 -4.18 -1.13 12.30
CA GLY A 11 -3.06 -1.65 13.09
C GLY A 11 -3.50 -2.18 14.47
N VAL A 12 -4.31 -1.43 15.19
CA VAL A 12 -4.84 -1.85 16.50
C VAL A 12 -5.75 -3.08 16.36
N LEU A 13 -6.63 -3.10 15.35
CA LEU A 13 -7.51 -4.25 15.09
C LEU A 13 -6.72 -5.52 14.76
N LEU A 14 -5.68 -5.41 13.92
CA LEU A 14 -4.80 -6.53 13.59
C LEU A 14 -4.02 -7.03 14.81
N MET A 15 -3.52 -6.12 15.65
CA MET A 15 -2.86 -6.48 16.91
C MET A 15 -3.81 -7.21 17.84
N ALA A 16 -5.04 -6.72 18.00
CA ALA A 16 -6.06 -7.36 18.84
C ALA A 16 -6.43 -8.75 18.30
N MET A 17 -6.62 -8.87 16.98
CA MET A 17 -6.91 -10.14 16.33
C MET A 17 -5.77 -11.15 16.50
N ASN A 18 -4.52 -10.72 16.28
CA ASN A 18 -3.34 -11.58 16.48
C ASN A 18 -3.22 -12.03 17.95
N ALA A 19 -3.41 -11.13 18.91
CA ALA A 19 -3.39 -11.48 20.32
C ALA A 19 -4.50 -12.48 20.69
N TRP A 20 -5.68 -12.31 20.12
CA TRP A 20 -6.80 -13.25 20.32
C TRP A 20 -6.51 -14.62 19.71
N MET A 21 -6.02 -14.66 18.45
CA MET A 21 -5.65 -15.91 17.77
C MET A 21 -4.49 -16.63 18.50
N ALA A 22 -3.48 -15.88 18.94
CA ALA A 22 -2.36 -16.45 19.70
C ALA A 22 -2.82 -17.13 21.00
N LYS A 23 -3.83 -16.55 21.66
CA LYS A 23 -4.40 -17.12 22.89
C LYS A 23 -5.24 -18.37 22.62
N ILE A 24 -5.95 -18.45 21.47
CA ILE A 24 -6.80 -19.60 21.14
C ILE A 24 -5.97 -20.78 20.63
N HIS A 25 -4.93 -20.51 19.82
CA HIS A 25 -4.15 -21.56 19.16
C HIS A 25 -2.87 -21.95 19.92
N ASP A 26 -2.67 -21.35 21.09
CA ASP A 26 -1.51 -21.64 21.97
C ASP A 26 -0.18 -21.62 21.20
N TYR A 27 0.05 -20.55 20.43
CA TYR A 27 1.27 -20.42 19.64
C TYR A 27 2.50 -20.43 20.54
N PRO A 28 3.58 -21.09 20.12
CA PRO A 28 4.82 -21.12 20.88
C PRO A 28 5.33 -19.70 21.11
N VAL A 29 5.51 -19.36 22.39
CA VAL A 29 6.05 -18.06 22.80
C VAL A 29 7.57 -18.19 22.81
N GLU A 30 8.27 -17.33 22.07
CA GLU A 30 9.73 -17.22 22.15
C GLU A 30 10.15 -16.79 23.54
N GLU A 31 11.35 -17.23 23.95
CA GLU A 31 11.93 -16.85 25.26
C GLU A 31 12.02 -15.31 25.35
N VAL A 32 11.53 -14.80 26.47
CA VAL A 32 11.57 -13.36 26.74
C VAL A 32 13.01 -12.88 26.82
N VAL A 33 13.41 -11.98 25.95
CA VAL A 33 14.76 -11.42 25.94
C VAL A 33 15.02 -10.69 27.28
N PRO A 34 16.10 -11.05 28.02
CA PRO A 34 16.44 -10.41 29.28
C PRO A 34 16.62 -8.89 29.06
N LEU A 35 16.05 -8.09 29.96
CA LEU A 35 16.10 -6.61 29.91
C LEU A 35 17.52 -6.05 29.70
N ARG A 36 18.52 -6.77 30.22
CA ARG A 36 19.94 -6.40 30.08
C ARG A 36 20.44 -6.46 28.62
N GLN A 37 19.81 -7.27 27.75
CA GLN A 37 20.21 -7.42 26.35
C GLN A 37 19.46 -6.46 25.42
N ILE A 38 18.34 -5.89 25.87
CA ILE A 38 17.51 -4.97 25.07
C ILE A 38 18.34 -3.81 24.48
N PRO A 39 19.18 -3.06 25.25
CA PRO A 39 19.95 -1.94 24.68
C PRO A 39 20.88 -2.38 23.56
N ARG A 40 21.51 -3.54 23.71
CA ARG A 40 22.44 -4.08 22.70
C ARG A 40 21.71 -4.50 21.41
N ILE A 41 20.56 -5.12 21.54
CA ILE A 41 19.72 -5.55 20.42
C ILE A 41 19.16 -4.33 19.70
N THR A 42 18.64 -3.35 20.45
CA THR A 42 18.13 -2.09 19.91
C THR A 42 19.21 -1.34 19.13
N LEU A 43 20.43 -1.20 19.68
CA LEU A 43 21.55 -0.56 19.00
C LEU A 43 21.90 -1.27 17.67
N ARG A 44 21.80 -2.59 17.62
CA ARG A 44 22.02 -3.35 16.38
C ARG A 44 20.87 -3.16 15.37
N ALA A 45 19.65 -2.90 15.85
CA ALA A 45 18.49 -2.67 15.02
C ALA A 45 18.39 -1.22 14.51
N VAL A 46 19.04 -0.26 15.17
CA VAL A 46 19.02 1.18 14.80
C VAL A 46 19.27 1.41 13.30
N PRO A 47 20.28 0.82 12.67
CA PRO A 47 20.51 1.05 11.23
C PRO A 47 19.31 0.60 10.37
N ALA A 48 18.64 -0.50 10.72
CA ALA A 48 17.44 -0.95 10.01
C ALA A 48 16.26 -0.02 10.28
N LEU A 49 16.11 0.48 11.53
CA LEU A 49 15.04 1.39 11.92
C LEU A 49 15.20 2.79 11.32
N LEU A 50 16.40 3.19 10.89
CA LEU A 50 16.60 4.45 10.19
C LEU A 50 15.96 4.47 8.79
N MET A 51 15.72 3.32 8.16
CA MET A 51 15.12 3.26 6.83
C MET A 51 13.70 3.90 6.77
N PRO A 52 12.74 3.56 7.64
CA PRO A 52 11.47 4.28 7.71
C PRO A 52 11.63 5.76 8.02
N VAL A 53 12.60 6.13 8.85
CA VAL A 53 12.87 7.54 9.19
C VAL A 53 13.34 8.32 7.96
N ILE A 54 14.24 7.75 7.15
CA ILE A 54 14.71 8.35 5.88
C ILE A 54 13.51 8.60 4.95
N LEU A 55 12.59 7.63 4.82
CA LEU A 55 11.40 7.78 4.00
C LEU A 55 10.49 8.90 4.52
N LEU A 56 10.17 8.89 5.81
CA LEU A 56 9.25 9.86 6.40
C LEU A 56 9.82 11.27 6.37
N VAL A 57 11.08 11.44 6.77
CA VAL A 57 11.74 12.77 6.77
C VAL A 57 11.92 13.28 5.35
N GLY A 58 12.30 12.43 4.39
CA GLY A 58 12.46 12.81 2.99
C GLY A 58 11.15 13.32 2.39
N ILE A 59 10.05 12.58 2.58
CA ILE A 59 8.74 12.89 1.98
C ILE A 59 8.07 14.06 2.72
N TYR A 60 7.93 14.00 4.04
CA TYR A 60 7.23 15.02 4.82
C TYR A 60 8.05 16.31 4.98
N GLY A 61 9.37 16.22 4.92
CA GLY A 61 10.25 17.39 4.88
C GLY A 61 10.25 18.13 3.53
N GLY A 62 9.55 17.57 2.51
CA GLY A 62 9.47 18.17 1.17
C GLY A 62 10.80 18.17 0.41
N VAL A 63 11.79 17.41 0.87
CA VAL A 63 13.13 17.36 0.28
C VAL A 63 13.17 16.43 -0.93
N THR A 64 12.36 15.36 -0.90
CA THR A 64 12.34 14.33 -1.94
C THR A 64 10.91 13.95 -2.30
N THR A 65 10.72 13.52 -3.55
CA THR A 65 9.49 12.84 -3.96
C THR A 65 9.41 11.44 -3.36
N PRO A 66 8.22 10.82 -3.25
CA PRO A 66 8.08 9.46 -2.75
C PRO A 66 8.96 8.44 -3.50
N THR A 67 9.11 8.59 -4.81
CA THR A 67 9.95 7.71 -5.64
C THR A 67 11.44 7.88 -5.35
N GLU A 68 11.91 9.11 -5.18
CA GLU A 68 13.30 9.40 -4.80
C GLU A 68 13.60 8.90 -3.40
N ALA A 69 12.70 9.13 -2.44
CA ALA A 69 12.83 8.62 -1.08
C ALA A 69 12.91 7.08 -1.05
N ALA A 70 12.08 6.39 -1.85
CA ALA A 70 12.14 4.95 -1.99
C ALA A 70 13.46 4.45 -2.58
N ALA A 71 14.00 5.14 -3.59
CA ALA A 71 15.30 4.81 -4.18
C ALA A 71 16.45 5.00 -3.18
N LEU A 72 16.44 6.10 -2.42
CA LEU A 72 17.43 6.36 -1.36
C LEU A 72 17.35 5.31 -0.24
N ALA A 73 16.14 4.95 0.18
CA ALA A 73 15.93 3.91 1.19
C ALA A 73 16.41 2.54 0.71
N ALA A 74 16.15 2.19 -0.55
CA ALA A 74 16.64 0.93 -1.14
C ALA A 74 18.16 0.88 -1.21
N LEU A 75 18.80 1.98 -1.63
CA LEU A 75 20.26 2.11 -1.64
C LEU A 75 20.83 2.00 -0.22
N TYR A 76 20.23 2.71 0.74
CA TYR A 76 20.61 2.64 2.14
C TYR A 76 20.49 1.21 2.69
N ALA A 77 19.39 0.53 2.45
CA ALA A 77 19.17 -0.86 2.88
C ALA A 77 20.22 -1.80 2.29
N LEU A 78 20.56 -1.64 1.01
CA LEU A 78 21.62 -2.42 0.35
C LEU A 78 22.97 -2.18 0.98
N LEU A 79 23.34 -0.92 1.24
CA LEU A 79 24.61 -0.55 1.88
C LEU A 79 24.71 -1.09 3.31
N VAL A 80 23.67 -0.93 4.11
CA VAL A 80 23.63 -1.45 5.49
C VAL A 80 23.74 -2.97 5.50
N SER A 81 23.04 -3.65 4.61
CA SER A 81 23.05 -5.12 4.52
C SER A 81 24.42 -5.64 4.05
N ALA A 82 25.05 -4.98 3.10
CA ALA A 82 26.31 -5.41 2.53
C ALA A 82 27.50 -5.06 3.43
N VAL A 83 27.56 -3.84 3.99
CA VAL A 83 28.72 -3.32 4.69
C VAL A 83 28.63 -3.59 6.19
N LEU A 84 27.49 -3.23 6.81
CA LEU A 84 27.34 -3.29 8.27
C LEU A 84 26.98 -4.69 8.75
N TYR A 85 25.98 -5.30 8.16
CA TYR A 85 25.55 -6.65 8.53
C TYR A 85 26.32 -7.74 7.82
N ARG A 86 27.02 -7.41 6.72
CA ARG A 86 27.77 -8.37 5.89
C ARG A 86 26.95 -9.64 5.54
N SER A 87 25.64 -9.47 5.42
CA SER A 87 24.68 -10.55 5.21
C SER A 87 24.44 -10.84 3.72
N VAL A 88 24.85 -9.93 2.82
CA VAL A 88 24.57 -10.02 1.40
C VAL A 88 25.86 -10.19 0.60
N SER A 89 25.97 -11.32 -0.10
CA SER A 89 27.05 -11.54 -1.07
C SER A 89 26.78 -10.76 -2.36
N LEU A 90 27.81 -10.45 -3.14
CA LEU A 90 27.68 -9.77 -4.44
C LEU A 90 26.73 -10.50 -5.39
N ARG A 91 26.75 -11.85 -5.37
CA ARG A 91 25.82 -12.69 -6.15
C ARG A 91 24.37 -12.51 -5.68
N ALA A 92 24.14 -12.45 -4.37
CA ALA A 92 22.79 -12.22 -3.81
C ALA A 92 22.31 -10.82 -4.13
N ALA A 93 23.16 -9.79 -4.02
CA ALA A 93 22.82 -8.41 -4.42
C ALA A 93 22.40 -8.34 -5.89
N TRP A 94 23.17 -8.97 -6.79
CA TRP A 94 22.81 -9.05 -8.21
C TRP A 94 21.49 -9.78 -8.46
N ALA A 95 21.25 -10.87 -7.75
CA ALA A 95 19.98 -11.60 -7.84
C ALA A 95 18.80 -10.72 -7.40
N THR A 96 18.96 -9.96 -6.32
CA THR A 96 17.94 -9.01 -5.83
C THR A 96 17.66 -7.91 -6.85
N VAL A 97 18.69 -7.29 -7.42
CA VAL A 97 18.53 -6.26 -8.46
C VAL A 97 17.77 -6.82 -9.68
N ARG A 98 18.15 -8.02 -10.13
CA ARG A 98 17.45 -8.67 -11.25
C ARG A 98 16.00 -9.02 -10.92
N GLN A 99 15.73 -9.46 -9.70
CA GLN A 99 14.36 -9.70 -9.23
C GLN A 99 13.55 -8.40 -9.21
N SER A 100 14.11 -7.32 -8.65
CA SER A 100 13.47 -6.00 -8.63
C SER A 100 13.19 -5.48 -10.03
N ALA A 101 14.13 -5.62 -10.96
CA ALA A 101 13.91 -5.23 -12.37
C ALA A 101 12.75 -5.99 -13.02
N ARG A 102 12.61 -7.30 -12.74
CA ARG A 102 11.46 -8.09 -13.22
C ARG A 102 10.13 -7.60 -12.64
N SER A 103 10.11 -7.33 -11.33
CA SER A 103 8.91 -6.80 -10.66
C SER A 103 8.53 -5.43 -11.22
N THR A 104 9.51 -4.55 -11.42
CA THR A 104 9.30 -3.22 -12.03
C THR A 104 8.76 -3.34 -13.45
N ALA A 105 9.29 -4.26 -14.25
CA ALA A 105 8.78 -4.51 -15.60
C ALA A 105 7.33 -5.01 -15.58
N ALA A 106 6.99 -5.92 -14.67
CA ALA A 106 5.61 -6.41 -14.52
C ALA A 106 4.63 -5.27 -14.15
N VAL A 107 5.02 -4.39 -13.22
CA VAL A 107 4.24 -3.20 -12.88
C VAL A 107 4.11 -2.26 -14.07
N GLY A 108 5.19 -2.06 -14.86
CA GLY A 108 5.16 -1.26 -16.09
C GLY A 108 4.15 -1.79 -17.10
N PHE A 109 4.10 -3.11 -17.33
CA PHE A 109 3.09 -3.74 -18.17
C PHE A 109 1.67 -3.54 -17.66
N LEU A 110 1.47 -3.64 -16.35
CA LEU A 110 0.19 -3.42 -15.70
C LEU A 110 -0.29 -1.98 -15.91
N ILE A 111 0.60 -1.00 -15.75
CA ILE A 111 0.30 0.42 -16.01
C ILE A 111 -0.07 0.63 -17.48
N ALA A 112 0.68 0.07 -18.41
CA ALA A 112 0.38 0.18 -19.85
C ALA A 112 -0.99 -0.42 -20.18
N GLY A 113 -1.31 -1.59 -19.63
CA GLY A 113 -2.63 -2.21 -19.76
C GLY A 113 -3.75 -1.35 -19.16
N ALA A 114 -3.52 -0.77 -17.98
CA ALA A 114 -4.48 0.11 -17.33
C ALA A 114 -4.74 1.40 -18.14
N LEU A 115 -3.71 1.98 -18.76
CA LEU A 115 -3.87 3.15 -19.64
C LEU A 115 -4.72 2.82 -20.87
N ALA A 116 -4.47 1.68 -21.52
CA ALA A 116 -5.28 1.21 -22.63
C ALA A 116 -6.74 0.97 -22.20
N PHE A 117 -6.95 0.33 -21.04
CA PHE A 117 -8.27 0.11 -20.47
C PHE A 117 -8.99 1.44 -20.18
N ASN A 118 -8.31 2.40 -19.53
CA ASN A 118 -8.86 3.72 -19.24
C ASN A 118 -9.25 4.48 -20.52
N TYR A 119 -8.51 4.32 -21.60
CA TYR A 119 -8.88 4.90 -22.88
C TYR A 119 -10.23 4.34 -23.37
N VAL A 120 -10.40 3.01 -23.33
CA VAL A 120 -11.67 2.37 -23.69
C VAL A 120 -12.81 2.81 -22.78
N VAL A 121 -12.60 2.82 -21.46
CA VAL A 121 -13.59 3.28 -20.46
C VAL A 121 -14.07 4.70 -20.76
N THR A 122 -13.15 5.57 -21.18
CA THR A 122 -13.47 6.97 -21.51
C THR A 122 -14.23 7.09 -22.84
N VAL A 123 -13.80 6.38 -23.87
CA VAL A 123 -14.42 6.42 -25.21
C VAL A 123 -15.83 5.83 -25.15
N GLU A 124 -16.01 4.71 -24.46
CA GLU A 124 -17.29 4.02 -24.31
C GLU A 124 -18.20 4.66 -23.24
N GLN A 125 -17.77 5.76 -22.61
CA GLN A 125 -18.54 6.47 -21.60
C GLN A 125 -19.05 5.56 -20.47
N ILE A 126 -18.29 4.53 -20.11
CA ILE A 126 -18.68 3.50 -19.11
C ILE A 126 -19.16 4.12 -17.79
N PRO A 127 -18.54 5.18 -17.23
CA PRO A 127 -19.03 5.81 -16.02
C PRO A 127 -20.48 6.34 -16.15
N ASN A 128 -20.85 6.86 -17.31
CA ASN A 128 -22.21 7.35 -17.57
C ASN A 128 -23.19 6.19 -17.68
N VAL A 129 -22.83 5.12 -18.37
CA VAL A 129 -23.64 3.89 -18.47
C VAL A 129 -23.88 3.28 -17.08
N ILE A 130 -22.86 3.23 -16.24
CA ILE A 130 -22.98 2.75 -14.86
C ILE A 130 -23.92 3.65 -14.05
N ARG A 131 -23.79 4.98 -14.18
CA ARG A 131 -24.66 5.94 -13.52
C ARG A 131 -26.14 5.72 -13.90
N ASP A 132 -26.40 5.61 -15.18
CA ASP A 132 -27.76 5.46 -15.69
C ASP A 132 -28.38 4.09 -15.36
N THR A 133 -27.57 3.02 -15.43
CA THR A 133 -28.03 1.65 -15.17
C THR A 133 -28.25 1.38 -13.69
N LEU A 134 -27.39 1.89 -12.82
CA LEU A 134 -27.52 1.69 -11.37
C LEU A 134 -28.50 2.65 -10.70
N GLY A 135 -29.13 3.59 -11.46
CA GLY A 135 -29.97 4.62 -10.88
C GLY A 135 -29.22 5.45 -9.80
N VAL A 136 -27.92 5.67 -10.01
CA VAL A 136 -27.04 6.36 -9.03
C VAL A 136 -27.53 7.78 -8.75
N THR A 137 -28.38 8.34 -9.60
CA THR A 137 -29.09 9.60 -9.37
C THR A 137 -29.98 9.58 -8.13
N ASP A 138 -30.50 8.40 -7.73
CA ASP A 138 -31.33 8.20 -6.54
C ASP A 138 -30.54 7.64 -5.34
N LEU A 139 -29.30 7.18 -5.56
CA LEU A 139 -28.42 6.70 -4.48
C LEU A 139 -27.91 7.89 -3.66
N SER A 140 -28.10 7.80 -2.35
CA SER A 140 -27.46 8.73 -1.44
C SER A 140 -25.93 8.58 -1.52
N ARG A 141 -25.20 9.67 -1.22
CA ARG A 141 -23.72 9.67 -1.12
C ARG A 141 -23.19 8.45 -0.32
N TYR A 142 -23.84 8.12 0.78
CA TYR A 142 -23.43 6.97 1.63
C TYR A 142 -23.74 5.62 0.98
N GLY A 143 -24.88 5.51 0.28
CA GLY A 143 -25.24 4.29 -0.47
C GLY A 143 -24.22 3.97 -1.56
N PHE A 144 -23.76 4.98 -2.29
CA PHE A 144 -22.70 4.83 -3.28
C PHE A 144 -21.37 4.37 -2.65
N LEU A 145 -20.95 4.98 -1.53
CA LEU A 145 -19.74 4.58 -0.83
C LEU A 145 -19.79 3.14 -0.32
N ILE A 146 -20.93 2.71 0.20
CA ILE A 146 -21.14 1.31 0.62
C ILE A 146 -21.04 0.37 -0.58
N LEU A 147 -21.68 0.69 -1.69
CA LEU A 147 -21.61 -0.10 -2.92
C LEU A 147 -20.17 -0.27 -3.39
N VAL A 148 -19.43 0.84 -3.49
CA VAL A 148 -18.00 0.83 -3.88
C VAL A 148 -17.18 -0.03 -2.92
N ASN A 149 -17.38 0.11 -1.60
CA ASN A 149 -16.68 -0.71 -0.61
C ASN A 149 -16.95 -2.21 -0.78
N VAL A 150 -18.20 -2.60 -1.01
CA VAL A 150 -18.54 -4.02 -1.24
C VAL A 150 -17.85 -4.54 -2.50
N VAL A 151 -17.85 -3.76 -3.58
CA VAL A 151 -17.17 -4.11 -4.83
C VAL A 151 -15.66 -4.23 -4.60
N LEU A 152 -15.06 -3.25 -3.90
CA LEU A 152 -13.63 -3.27 -3.59
C LEU A 152 -13.23 -4.45 -2.70
N LEU A 153 -14.04 -4.80 -1.71
CA LEU A 153 -13.80 -5.98 -0.87
C LEU A 153 -13.86 -7.27 -1.69
N ALA A 154 -14.86 -7.41 -2.57
CA ALA A 154 -14.97 -8.56 -3.44
C ALA A 154 -13.78 -8.68 -4.41
N LEU A 155 -13.40 -7.57 -5.03
CA LEU A 155 -12.26 -7.53 -5.96
C LEU A 155 -10.91 -7.68 -5.24
N GLY A 156 -10.78 -7.12 -4.02
CA GLY A 156 -9.57 -7.23 -3.20
C GLY A 156 -9.24 -8.67 -2.77
N CYS A 157 -10.24 -9.56 -2.75
CA CYS A 157 -10.01 -10.99 -2.55
C CYS A 157 -9.36 -11.67 -3.78
N LEU A 158 -9.46 -11.07 -4.98
CA LEU A 158 -9.04 -11.67 -6.25
C LEU A 158 -7.89 -10.92 -6.91
N LEU A 159 -7.81 -9.62 -6.74
CA LEU A 159 -6.90 -8.72 -7.44
C LEU A 159 -5.91 -8.07 -6.47
N GLU A 160 -4.75 -7.73 -7.00
CA GLU A 160 -3.75 -6.94 -6.29
C GLU A 160 -4.21 -5.47 -6.15
N ALA A 161 -3.83 -4.81 -5.04
CA ALA A 161 -4.21 -3.43 -4.75
C ALA A 161 -3.85 -2.44 -5.87
N ASN A 162 -2.66 -2.58 -6.48
CA ASN A 162 -2.25 -1.72 -7.60
C ASN A 162 -3.17 -1.86 -8.82
N ALA A 163 -3.62 -3.08 -9.13
CA ALA A 163 -4.55 -3.33 -10.23
C ALA A 163 -5.92 -2.69 -9.96
N ILE A 164 -6.41 -2.80 -8.70
CA ILE A 164 -7.66 -2.18 -8.28
C ILE A 164 -7.57 -0.66 -8.43
N LEU A 165 -6.51 -0.03 -7.91
CA LEU A 165 -6.32 1.41 -7.99
C LEU A 165 -6.28 1.91 -9.45
N LEU A 166 -5.58 1.21 -10.32
CA LEU A 166 -5.41 1.64 -11.72
C LEU A 166 -6.65 1.43 -12.57
N VAL A 167 -7.48 0.43 -12.26
CA VAL A 167 -8.65 0.07 -13.07
C VAL A 167 -9.94 0.63 -12.47
N ILE A 168 -10.15 0.48 -11.17
CA ILE A 168 -11.43 0.76 -10.51
C ILE A 168 -11.59 2.25 -10.21
N VAL A 169 -10.52 2.93 -9.76
CA VAL A 169 -10.60 4.35 -9.43
C VAL A 169 -11.07 5.20 -10.61
N PRO A 170 -10.53 5.08 -11.82
CA PRO A 170 -11.01 5.87 -12.96
C PRO A 170 -12.47 5.64 -13.33
N ILE A 171 -13.01 4.46 -13.04
CA ILE A 171 -14.43 4.13 -13.31
C ILE A 171 -15.35 4.83 -12.33
N PHE A 172 -15.05 4.77 -11.02
CA PHE A 172 -15.95 5.25 -9.97
C PHE A 172 -15.69 6.69 -9.53
N LEU A 173 -14.47 7.22 -9.72
CA LEU A 173 -14.11 8.57 -9.31
C LEU A 173 -15.00 9.66 -9.94
N PRO A 174 -15.29 9.65 -11.26
CA PRO A 174 -16.17 10.66 -11.86
C PRO A 174 -17.57 10.67 -11.21
N THR A 175 -18.10 9.49 -10.92
CA THR A 175 -19.40 9.35 -10.24
C THR A 175 -19.32 9.82 -8.78
N ALA A 176 -18.26 9.50 -8.05
CA ALA A 176 -18.02 9.99 -6.69
C ALA A 176 -18.01 11.52 -6.64
N VAL A 177 -17.27 12.16 -7.55
CA VAL A 177 -17.18 13.62 -7.64
C VAL A 177 -18.55 14.25 -7.97
N SER A 178 -19.32 13.64 -8.87
CA SER A 178 -20.68 14.15 -9.20
C SER A 178 -21.66 14.07 -8.03
N LEU A 179 -21.46 13.14 -7.09
CA LEU A 179 -22.20 13.02 -5.84
C LEU A 179 -21.67 13.91 -4.71
N GLY A 180 -20.71 14.81 -5.01
CA GLY A 180 -20.09 15.71 -4.03
C GLY A 180 -19.16 15.03 -3.04
N ILE A 181 -18.61 13.86 -3.38
CA ILE A 181 -17.60 13.16 -2.57
C ILE A 181 -16.22 13.76 -2.91
N ASP A 182 -15.48 14.14 -1.87
CA ASP A 182 -14.12 14.66 -2.04
C ASP A 182 -13.20 13.58 -2.60
N PRO A 183 -12.40 13.87 -3.65
CA PRO A 183 -11.47 12.89 -4.26
C PRO A 183 -10.47 12.31 -3.29
N VAL A 184 -10.00 13.11 -2.31
CA VAL A 184 -9.06 12.64 -1.29
C VAL A 184 -9.74 11.66 -0.34
N HIS A 185 -10.98 11.95 0.06
CA HIS A 185 -11.78 11.03 0.87
C HIS A 185 -12.01 9.71 0.13
N PHE A 186 -12.37 9.78 -1.16
CA PHE A 186 -12.54 8.58 -1.99
C PHE A 186 -11.24 7.79 -2.12
N GLY A 187 -10.11 8.47 -2.33
CA GLY A 187 -8.80 7.82 -2.42
C GLY A 187 -8.31 7.18 -1.12
N VAL A 188 -8.75 7.65 0.04
CA VAL A 188 -8.45 7.00 1.34
C VAL A 188 -9.30 5.75 1.55
N LEU A 189 -10.49 5.71 0.94
CA LEU A 189 -11.45 4.61 1.07
C LEU A 189 -11.07 3.42 0.17
N VAL A 190 -10.53 3.68 -1.03
CA VAL A 190 -10.06 2.68 -2.00
C VAL A 190 -8.71 2.11 -1.59
#